data_722dd07803f7a33c6b6e422e31984f16
#
_entry.id   722dd07803f7a33c6b6e422e31984f16
#
_cell.length_a   1.000
_cell.length_b   1.000
_cell.length_c   1.000
_cell.angle_alpha   90.00
_cell.angle_beta   90.00
_cell.angle_gamma   90.00
#
_symmetry.space_group_name_H-M   'P 1'
#
loop_
_entity.id
_entity.type
_entity.pdbx_description
1 polymer ?
#
loop_
_entity_poly.entity_id
_entity_poly.type
_entity_poly.pdbx_seq_one_letter_code
_entity_poly.pdbx_strand_id
1 'polypeptide(L)'
;MYYLTLKVDRRHLTIRHFGPLKEADVELGQVNLIIGLQGSGKSCVLKTACFCAWVEKRLELTQGANGFANGSTFIDMLADYYKMQDYVWPDTYIDYETKHVKFHYDHAQQEFSFSWKPGRWNYRRAKVSYVPADRNIVAAIPQWSKLSLDKNLLDFMGSWDQARKSLAIEENVLGLGLSYSYDKSTNSDRIKLQNGRTLQLTASSSGIQSLMPMFVHLDYLTNGQYLKNRDLQSFEQKEENNKLVSSIYKHLYKKKQTATDNTPINEIVTIEGFDYNFSEKKHAKRFEQISNHFLKRQYSEIFLEEPEDNLFPSTQCQLINWILDAVKKHKDMLFMATHSPYVLNQLLKEHPDGLEVFFTYPLEEGYGVRHLTEEDTRLIYADGVDLFFNFEPFV
;
A
#
# COMPACT_ATOMS: atom_id res chain seq x y z
N MET A 1 -17.75 -19.89 -23.93
CA MET A 1 -17.80 -18.51 -23.45
C MET A 1 -16.43 -18.27 -22.82
N TYR A 2 -15.48 -17.65 -23.56
CA TYR A 2 -14.13 -17.39 -23.05
C TYR A 2 -14.22 -16.27 -22.02
N TYR A 3 -14.05 -16.59 -20.74
CA TYR A 3 -13.75 -15.60 -19.72
C TYR A 3 -12.39 -14.98 -20.06
N LEU A 4 -12.40 -13.75 -20.53
CA LEU A 4 -11.24 -12.88 -20.48
C LEU A 4 -10.94 -12.64 -18.98
N THR A 5 -10.14 -13.49 -18.39
CA THR A 5 -9.48 -13.21 -17.13
C THR A 5 -8.70 -11.92 -17.32
N LEU A 6 -9.21 -10.84 -16.77
CA LEU A 6 -8.46 -9.58 -16.63
C LEU A 6 -7.17 -9.96 -15.91
N LYS A 7 -6.03 -9.89 -16.60
CA LYS A 7 -4.73 -10.15 -16.00
C LYS A 7 -4.58 -9.20 -14.81
N VAL A 8 -4.69 -9.74 -13.60
CA VAL A 8 -4.34 -9.05 -12.37
C VAL A 8 -2.91 -8.55 -12.53
N ASP A 9 -2.64 -7.30 -12.16
CA ASP A 9 -1.30 -6.74 -12.17
C ASP A 9 -0.46 -7.46 -11.10
N ARG A 10 0.26 -8.49 -11.51
CA ARG A 10 1.15 -9.24 -10.61
C ARG A 10 2.45 -8.49 -10.42
N ARG A 11 2.98 -8.57 -9.21
CA ARG A 11 4.28 -8.04 -8.80
C ARG A 11 5.10 -9.17 -8.23
N HIS A 12 6.36 -9.18 -8.52
CA HIS A 12 7.28 -10.19 -8.00
C HIS A 12 8.19 -9.55 -6.95
N LEU A 13 8.31 -10.17 -5.79
CA LEU A 13 9.19 -9.75 -4.70
C LEU A 13 10.04 -10.93 -4.25
N THR A 14 11.35 -10.78 -4.34
CA THR A 14 12.33 -11.71 -3.77
C THR A 14 13.06 -11.03 -2.61
N ILE A 15 13.15 -11.71 -1.48
CA ILE A 15 13.92 -11.28 -0.30
C ILE A 15 14.85 -12.43 0.07
N ARG A 16 16.12 -12.15 0.29
CA ARG A 16 17.10 -13.13 0.81
C ARG A 16 17.87 -12.51 1.97
N HIS A 17 18.04 -13.28 3.04
CA HIS A 17 18.80 -12.93 4.24
C HIS A 17 18.47 -11.52 4.75
N PHE A 18 17.18 -11.31 5.11
CA PHE A 18 16.72 -10.05 5.70
C PHE A 18 15.84 -10.32 6.93
N GLY A 19 16.32 -9.89 8.10
CA GLY A 19 15.71 -10.19 9.39
C GLY A 19 15.61 -11.70 9.64
N PRO A 20 14.45 -12.23 10.01
CA PRO A 20 14.27 -13.67 10.23
C PRO A 20 14.14 -14.47 8.91
N LEU A 21 14.00 -13.80 7.77
CA LEU A 21 13.81 -14.46 6.48
C LEU A 21 15.14 -14.90 5.89
N LYS A 22 15.29 -16.20 5.66
CA LYS A 22 16.34 -16.76 4.81
C LYS A 22 16.02 -16.51 3.35
N GLU A 23 14.76 -16.80 2.96
CA GLU A 23 14.30 -16.56 1.60
C GLU A 23 12.77 -16.32 1.54
N ALA A 24 12.38 -15.46 0.64
CA ALA A 24 11.00 -15.28 0.22
C ALA A 24 11.00 -14.98 -1.28
N ASP A 25 10.17 -15.71 -2.03
CA ASP A 25 9.96 -15.50 -3.45
C ASP A 25 8.46 -15.56 -3.71
N VAL A 26 7.84 -14.38 -3.90
CA VAL A 26 6.39 -14.24 -3.88
C VAL A 26 5.86 -13.44 -5.07
N GLU A 27 4.81 -13.95 -5.68
CA GLU A 27 4.00 -13.21 -6.65
C GLU A 27 2.79 -12.56 -5.98
N LEU A 28 2.83 -11.26 -5.81
CA LEU A 28 1.80 -10.47 -5.15
C LEU A 28 0.63 -10.18 -6.11
N GLY A 29 -0.58 -10.46 -5.65
CA GLY A 29 -1.84 -10.22 -6.36
C GLY A 29 -2.54 -8.93 -5.93
N GLN A 30 -3.86 -8.89 -6.12
CA GLN A 30 -4.67 -7.74 -5.69
C GLN A 30 -4.98 -7.77 -4.19
N VAL A 31 -5.24 -8.96 -3.64
CA VAL A 31 -5.44 -9.20 -2.19
C VAL A 31 -4.39 -10.19 -1.74
N ASN A 32 -3.56 -9.80 -0.78
CA ASN A 32 -2.45 -10.61 -0.31
C ASN A 32 -2.57 -10.81 1.19
N LEU A 33 -2.49 -12.05 1.63
CA LEU A 33 -2.49 -12.42 3.04
C LEU A 33 -1.20 -13.15 3.40
N ILE A 34 -0.51 -12.68 4.42
CA ILE A 34 0.71 -13.29 4.95
C ILE A 34 0.39 -13.84 6.34
N ILE A 35 0.52 -15.16 6.51
CA ILE A 35 0.24 -15.87 7.75
C ILE A 35 1.47 -16.69 8.20
N GLY A 36 1.49 -17.15 9.44
CA GLY A 36 2.55 -17.97 9.99
C GLY A 36 2.83 -17.71 11.47
N LEU A 37 3.85 -18.37 12.00
CA LEU A 37 4.21 -18.29 13.41
C LEU A 37 4.60 -16.89 13.85
N GLN A 38 4.54 -16.61 15.14
CA GLN A 38 5.04 -15.36 15.69
C GLN A 38 6.56 -15.25 15.47
N GLY A 39 7.05 -14.06 15.08
CA GLY A 39 8.47 -13.85 14.79
C GLY A 39 8.98 -14.45 13.47
N SER A 40 8.12 -15.10 12.66
CA SER A 40 8.51 -15.79 11.43
C SER A 40 8.76 -14.88 10.20
N GLY A 41 8.66 -13.55 10.35
CA GLY A 41 8.97 -12.62 9.27
C GLY A 41 7.77 -12.10 8.47
N LYS A 42 6.52 -12.36 8.88
CA LYS A 42 5.31 -11.80 8.21
C LYS A 42 5.40 -10.29 8.03
N SER A 43 5.64 -9.56 9.12
CA SER A 43 5.80 -8.10 9.08
C SER A 43 7.02 -7.67 8.27
N CYS A 44 8.06 -8.50 8.21
CA CYS A 44 9.24 -8.24 7.38
C CYS A 44 8.87 -8.25 5.89
N VAL A 45 8.14 -9.27 5.42
CA VAL A 45 7.62 -9.34 4.04
C VAL A 45 6.71 -8.15 3.75
N LEU A 46 5.74 -7.86 4.65
CA LEU A 46 4.78 -6.78 4.47
C LEU A 46 5.46 -5.41 4.36
N LYS A 47 6.40 -5.11 5.27
CA LYS A 47 7.15 -3.84 5.31
C LYS A 47 8.04 -3.67 4.09
N THR A 48 8.73 -4.75 3.68
CA THR A 48 9.57 -4.74 2.47
C THR A 48 8.73 -4.52 1.22
N ALA A 49 7.58 -5.20 1.08
CA ALA A 49 6.67 -4.99 -0.04
C ALA A 49 6.13 -3.55 -0.08
N CYS A 50 5.76 -2.98 1.06
CA CYS A 50 5.33 -1.58 1.17
C CYS A 50 6.44 -0.60 0.74
N PHE A 51 7.66 -0.83 1.21
CA PHE A 51 8.80 -0.02 0.83
C PHE A 51 9.10 -0.11 -0.67
N CYS A 52 9.09 -1.31 -1.25
CA CYS A 52 9.30 -1.52 -2.68
C CYS A 52 8.22 -0.81 -3.53
N ALA A 53 6.96 -0.85 -3.11
CA ALA A 53 5.88 -0.10 -3.76
C ALA A 53 6.11 1.43 -3.69
N TRP A 54 6.63 1.92 -2.56
CA TRP A 54 7.01 3.32 -2.41
C TRP A 54 8.22 3.67 -3.28
N VAL A 55 9.23 2.79 -3.39
CA VAL A 55 10.40 2.98 -4.29
C VAL A 55 9.94 3.05 -5.76
N GLU A 56 9.10 2.10 -6.23
CA GLU A 56 8.51 2.17 -7.57
C GLU A 56 7.88 3.52 -7.83
N LYS A 57 7.02 3.98 -6.92
CA LYS A 57 6.39 5.28 -7.01
C LYS A 57 7.41 6.44 -7.08
N ARG A 58 8.49 6.39 -6.30
CA ARG A 58 9.56 7.41 -6.35
C ARG A 58 10.27 7.40 -7.69
N LEU A 59 10.66 6.24 -8.20
CA LEU A 59 11.29 6.08 -9.53
C LEU A 59 10.40 6.67 -10.62
N GLU A 60 9.11 6.36 -10.62
CA GLU A 60 8.15 6.85 -11.60
C GLU A 60 7.93 8.37 -11.50
N LEU A 61 7.83 8.92 -10.30
CA LEU A 61 7.63 10.37 -10.13
C LEU A 61 8.87 11.20 -10.38
N THR A 62 10.07 10.67 -10.09
CA THR A 62 11.34 11.37 -10.36
C THR A 62 11.92 11.06 -11.74
N GLN A 63 11.34 10.07 -12.44
CA GLN A 63 11.83 9.58 -13.74
C GLN A 63 13.28 9.10 -13.70
N GLY A 64 13.71 8.56 -12.56
CA GLY A 64 15.07 8.06 -12.35
C GLY A 64 15.36 7.63 -10.93
N ALA A 65 16.55 7.07 -10.68
CA ALA A 65 16.98 6.49 -9.42
C ALA A 65 17.92 7.38 -8.59
N ASN A 66 17.99 8.67 -8.86
CA ASN A 66 18.96 9.58 -8.21
C ASN A 66 18.90 9.54 -6.67
N GLY A 67 17.74 9.20 -6.09
CA GLY A 67 17.57 9.06 -4.64
C GLY A 67 18.12 7.76 -4.04
N PHE A 68 18.52 6.79 -4.87
CA PHE A 68 18.99 5.45 -4.46
C PHE A 68 20.37 5.10 -5.00
N ALA A 69 21.00 6.02 -5.73
CA ALA A 69 22.26 5.76 -6.47
C ALA A 69 23.49 5.60 -5.56
N ASN A 70 23.40 5.97 -4.28
CA ASN A 70 24.53 5.91 -3.37
C ASN A 70 24.46 4.65 -2.51
N GLY A 71 25.28 3.64 -2.80
CA GLY A 71 25.61 2.49 -1.98
C GLY A 71 24.45 1.93 -1.13
N SER A 72 24.53 2.12 0.18
CA SER A 72 23.55 1.60 1.14
C SER A 72 22.21 2.38 1.22
N THR A 73 22.01 3.48 0.48
CA THR A 73 20.85 4.37 0.66
C THR A 73 19.51 3.63 0.64
N PHE A 74 19.34 2.64 -0.26
CA PHE A 74 18.11 1.87 -0.35
C PHE A 74 17.80 1.13 0.96
N ILE A 75 18.77 0.37 1.46
CA ILE A 75 18.57 -0.47 2.66
C ILE A 75 18.52 0.39 3.92
N ASP A 76 19.32 1.47 3.99
CA ASP A 76 19.30 2.41 5.11
C ASP A 76 17.93 3.08 5.25
N MET A 77 17.31 3.48 4.12
CA MET A 77 15.97 4.07 4.12
C MET A 77 14.91 3.06 4.58
N LEU A 78 14.96 1.80 4.13
CA LEU A 78 14.06 0.73 4.56
C LEU A 78 14.21 0.48 6.05
N ALA A 79 15.44 0.26 6.50
CA ALA A 79 15.76 -0.06 7.89
C ALA A 79 15.39 1.09 8.84
N ASP A 80 15.69 2.32 8.48
CA ASP A 80 15.42 3.50 9.28
C ASP A 80 13.93 3.84 9.38
N TYR A 81 13.18 3.62 8.28
CA TYR A 81 11.73 3.87 8.27
C TYR A 81 10.94 2.90 9.17
N TYR A 82 11.35 1.62 9.20
CA TYR A 82 10.64 0.56 9.93
C TYR A 82 11.37 0.05 11.18
N LYS A 83 12.48 0.66 11.60
CA LYS A 83 13.35 0.18 12.70
C LYS A 83 13.85 -1.26 12.50
N MET A 84 14.44 -1.50 11.35
CA MET A 84 14.93 -2.81 10.94
C MET A 84 16.45 -2.81 10.72
N GLN A 85 17.21 -1.99 11.47
CA GLN A 85 18.66 -1.88 11.30
C GLN A 85 19.38 -3.21 11.55
N ASP A 86 18.93 -3.95 12.56
CA ASP A 86 19.50 -5.26 12.92
C ASP A 86 19.03 -6.41 11.99
N TYR A 87 18.23 -6.09 10.96
CA TYR A 87 17.72 -7.09 10.00
C TYR A 87 18.63 -7.26 8.78
N VAL A 88 19.61 -6.37 8.60
CA VAL A 88 20.48 -6.36 7.43
C VAL A 88 21.62 -7.34 7.65
N TRP A 89 21.74 -8.34 6.76
CA TRP A 89 22.84 -9.29 6.74
C TRP A 89 23.85 -8.91 5.65
N PRO A 90 25.11 -9.38 5.72
CA PRO A 90 26.12 -9.05 4.71
C PRO A 90 25.76 -9.41 3.26
N ASP A 91 24.89 -10.40 3.09
CA ASP A 91 24.38 -10.90 1.81
C ASP A 91 22.88 -10.67 1.62
N THR A 92 22.31 -9.67 2.30
CA THR A 92 20.92 -9.24 2.08
C THR A 92 20.71 -8.88 0.62
N TYR A 93 19.68 -9.45 0.02
CA TYR A 93 19.28 -9.18 -1.35
C TYR A 93 17.77 -8.98 -1.45
N ILE A 94 17.35 -7.91 -2.15
CA ILE A 94 15.94 -7.59 -2.40
C ILE A 94 15.76 -7.29 -3.89
N ASP A 95 14.89 -8.04 -4.57
CA ASP A 95 14.50 -7.82 -5.98
C ASP A 95 12.99 -7.56 -6.04
N TYR A 96 12.60 -6.57 -6.84
CA TYR A 96 11.20 -6.23 -7.04
C TYR A 96 10.92 -5.93 -8.50
N GLU A 97 9.88 -6.57 -9.01
CA GLU A 97 9.50 -6.44 -10.42
C GLU A 97 8.01 -6.23 -10.58
N THR A 98 7.65 -5.24 -11.40
CA THR A 98 6.28 -4.98 -11.83
C THR A 98 6.23 -4.96 -13.36
N LYS A 99 5.09 -4.63 -13.96
CA LYS A 99 5.00 -4.38 -15.41
C LYS A 99 5.64 -3.05 -15.84
N HIS A 100 6.00 -2.18 -14.90
CA HIS A 100 6.51 -0.83 -15.17
C HIS A 100 8.02 -0.73 -14.98
N VAL A 101 8.52 -1.35 -13.92
CA VAL A 101 9.90 -1.25 -13.46
C VAL A 101 10.38 -2.58 -12.89
N LYS A 102 11.67 -2.82 -12.98
CA LYS A 102 12.39 -3.82 -12.19
C LYS A 102 13.55 -3.14 -11.50
N PHE A 103 13.76 -3.44 -10.22
CA PHE A 103 14.94 -3.01 -9.48
C PHE A 103 15.37 -4.08 -8.49
N HIS A 104 16.64 -4.05 -8.14
CA HIS A 104 17.18 -4.86 -7.05
C HIS A 104 18.21 -4.09 -6.24
N TYR A 105 18.38 -4.53 -5.01
CA TYR A 105 19.45 -4.12 -4.12
C TYR A 105 20.24 -5.33 -3.67
N ASP A 106 21.56 -5.25 -3.81
CA ASP A 106 22.53 -6.25 -3.35
C ASP A 106 23.43 -5.61 -2.29
N HIS A 107 23.31 -6.07 -1.03
CA HIS A 107 24.06 -5.50 0.07
C HIS A 107 25.54 -5.87 0.03
N ALA A 108 25.91 -7.06 -0.45
CA ALA A 108 27.31 -7.48 -0.59
C ALA A 108 28.07 -6.59 -1.57
N GLN A 109 27.38 -6.09 -2.60
CA GLN A 109 27.97 -5.18 -3.60
C GLN A 109 27.70 -3.70 -3.30
N GLN A 110 26.88 -3.40 -2.32
CA GLN A 110 26.39 -2.03 -2.02
C GLN A 110 25.80 -1.35 -3.27
N GLU A 111 25.03 -2.10 -4.06
CA GLU A 111 24.54 -1.66 -5.35
C GLU A 111 23.01 -1.68 -5.40
N PHE A 112 22.42 -0.56 -5.82
CA PHE A 112 21.03 -0.47 -6.27
C PHE A 112 21.00 -0.30 -7.78
N SER A 113 20.30 -1.20 -8.47
CA SER A 113 20.10 -1.06 -9.90
C SER A 113 18.63 -1.16 -10.28
N PHE A 114 18.27 -0.49 -11.38
CA PHE A 114 16.89 -0.53 -11.88
C PHE A 114 16.85 -0.44 -13.40
N SER A 115 15.74 -0.92 -13.97
CA SER A 115 15.45 -0.82 -15.38
C SER A 115 13.95 -0.56 -15.62
N TRP A 116 13.68 0.26 -16.63
CA TRP A 116 12.31 0.46 -17.09
C TRP A 116 11.82 -0.73 -17.92
N LYS A 117 10.57 -1.15 -17.65
CA LYS A 117 9.93 -2.18 -18.47
C LYS A 117 9.05 -1.55 -19.57
N PRO A 118 8.71 -2.30 -20.63
CA PRO A 118 7.89 -1.78 -21.73
C PRO A 118 6.55 -1.19 -21.30
N GLY A 119 6.00 -1.67 -20.18
CA GLY A 119 4.72 -1.22 -19.64
C GLY A 119 4.75 0.12 -18.86
N ARG A 120 5.93 0.77 -18.69
CA ARG A 120 6.07 1.96 -17.83
C ARG A 120 5.05 3.07 -18.09
N TRP A 121 4.69 3.31 -19.34
CA TRP A 121 3.74 4.37 -19.69
C TRP A 121 2.27 4.04 -19.41
N ASN A 122 2.00 2.84 -18.88
CA ASN A 122 0.69 2.44 -18.34
C ASN A 122 0.64 2.57 -16.80
N TYR A 123 1.68 3.16 -16.18
CA TYR A 123 1.73 3.42 -14.76
C TYR A 123 0.53 4.21 -14.29
N ARG A 124 0.00 3.83 -13.15
CA ARG A 124 -1.11 4.49 -12.45
C ARG A 124 -0.64 4.83 -11.04
N ARG A 125 -0.66 6.11 -10.70
CA ARG A 125 -0.15 6.57 -9.41
C ARG A 125 -1.00 6.06 -8.26
N ALA A 126 -0.40 5.30 -7.36
CA ALA A 126 -1.02 4.83 -6.13
C ALA A 126 -0.82 5.79 -4.94
N LYS A 127 -1.74 5.73 -3.98
CA LYS A 127 -1.47 6.14 -2.60
C LYS A 127 -0.98 4.89 -1.85
N VAL A 128 0.31 4.78 -1.64
CA VAL A 128 0.89 3.75 -0.78
C VAL A 128 0.67 4.16 0.67
N SER A 129 0.14 3.26 1.49
CA SER A 129 -0.15 3.51 2.90
C SER A 129 0.11 2.27 3.74
N TYR A 130 0.92 2.44 4.79
CA TYR A 130 1.17 1.42 5.80
C TYR A 130 0.36 1.73 7.06
N VAL A 131 -0.35 0.72 7.57
CA VAL A 131 -1.16 0.79 8.80
C VAL A 131 -0.54 -0.16 9.82
N PRO A 132 0.18 0.37 10.83
CA PRO A 132 0.90 -0.46 11.80
C PRO A 132 -0.03 -1.16 12.79
N ALA A 133 0.48 -2.19 13.48
CA ALA A 133 -0.20 -2.82 14.60
C ALA A 133 -0.45 -1.81 15.74
N ASP A 134 0.54 -0.96 16.05
CA ASP A 134 0.47 0.07 17.11
C ASP A 134 -0.45 1.27 16.79
N ARG A 135 -1.34 1.14 15.80
CA ARG A 135 -2.26 2.22 15.34
C ARG A 135 -3.16 2.79 16.42
N ASN A 136 -3.43 2.02 17.49
CA ASN A 136 -4.26 2.44 18.61
C ASN A 136 -3.66 3.60 19.43
N ILE A 137 -2.37 3.91 19.27
CA ILE A 137 -1.69 5.02 19.95
C ILE A 137 -2.41 6.36 19.73
N VAL A 138 -2.96 6.59 18.52
CA VAL A 138 -3.69 7.83 18.20
C VAL A 138 -5.02 7.94 18.94
N ALA A 139 -5.60 6.81 19.34
CA ALA A 139 -6.82 6.73 20.11
C ALA A 139 -6.56 6.70 21.63
N ALA A 140 -5.43 6.11 22.04
CA ALA A 140 -5.10 5.95 23.45
C ALA A 140 -4.46 7.23 24.07
N ILE A 141 -3.71 8.00 23.27
CA ILE A 141 -2.93 9.14 23.76
C ILE A 141 -3.48 10.46 23.20
N PRO A 142 -4.12 11.33 24.03
CA PRO A 142 -4.76 12.57 23.54
C PRO A 142 -3.81 13.56 22.84
N GLN A 143 -2.53 13.57 23.22
CA GLN A 143 -1.51 14.51 22.70
C GLN A 143 -0.40 13.79 21.92
N TRP A 144 -0.76 12.75 21.17
CA TRP A 144 0.17 11.94 20.39
C TRP A 144 1.08 12.77 19.45
N SER A 145 0.58 13.89 18.92
CA SER A 145 1.36 14.77 18.02
C SER A 145 2.59 15.43 18.66
N LYS A 146 2.75 15.33 19.99
CA LYS A 146 3.90 15.86 20.74
C LYS A 146 4.95 14.77 21.05
N LEU A 147 4.66 13.53 20.71
CA LEU A 147 5.57 12.41 20.98
C LEU A 147 6.68 12.33 19.92
N SER A 148 7.88 11.95 20.35
CA SER A 148 8.94 11.53 19.45
C SER A 148 8.72 10.05 19.14
N LEU A 149 8.30 9.76 17.92
CA LEU A 149 7.90 8.43 17.46
C LEU A 149 8.63 8.05 16.18
N ASP A 150 8.49 6.81 15.79
CA ASP A 150 9.07 6.24 14.58
C ASP A 150 8.48 6.83 13.31
N LYS A 151 9.27 6.85 12.25
CA LYS A 151 8.87 7.47 10.98
C LYS A 151 7.60 6.86 10.39
N ASN A 152 7.48 5.53 10.40
CA ASN A 152 6.29 4.83 9.91
C ASN A 152 5.04 5.15 10.74
N LEU A 153 5.18 5.25 12.06
CA LEU A 153 4.07 5.59 12.94
C LEU A 153 3.68 7.06 12.80
N LEU A 154 4.66 7.98 12.71
CA LEU A 154 4.40 9.40 12.43
C LEU A 154 3.69 9.61 11.09
N ASP A 155 4.07 8.86 10.04
CA ASP A 155 3.42 8.94 8.73
C ASP A 155 1.98 8.43 8.78
N PHE A 156 1.74 7.30 9.48
CA PHE A 156 0.38 6.83 9.75
C PHE A 156 -0.44 7.86 10.52
N MET A 157 0.10 8.43 11.60
CA MET A 157 -0.58 9.42 12.44
C MET A 157 -0.97 10.68 11.65
N GLY A 158 -0.06 11.18 10.82
CA GLY A 158 -0.32 12.32 9.93
C GLY A 158 -1.41 12.01 8.90
N SER A 159 -1.37 10.81 8.32
CA SER A 159 -2.37 10.33 7.36
C SER A 159 -3.74 10.12 8.01
N TRP A 160 -3.78 9.57 9.23
CA TRP A 160 -5.01 9.44 10.01
C TRP A 160 -5.59 10.80 10.41
N ASP A 161 -4.75 11.77 10.84
CA ASP A 161 -5.22 13.13 11.14
C ASP A 161 -5.85 13.82 9.93
N GLN A 162 -5.28 13.61 8.75
CA GLN A 162 -5.89 14.07 7.50
C GLN A 162 -7.22 13.36 7.22
N ALA A 163 -7.29 12.04 7.46
CA ALA A 163 -8.50 11.24 7.25
C ALA A 163 -9.65 11.73 8.14
N ARG A 164 -9.46 11.80 9.46
CA ARG A 164 -10.49 12.25 10.42
C ARG A 164 -11.00 13.67 10.15
N LYS A 165 -10.12 14.59 9.75
CA LYS A 165 -10.48 15.97 9.36
C LYS A 165 -11.24 16.03 8.03
N SER A 166 -11.20 14.99 7.24
CA SER A 166 -11.86 14.91 5.94
C SER A 166 -13.25 14.34 6.00
N LEU A 167 -13.61 13.65 7.09
CA LEU A 167 -14.96 13.15 7.31
C LEU A 167 -15.94 14.31 7.39
N ALA A 168 -16.98 14.24 6.58
CA ALA A 168 -17.99 15.29 6.50
C ALA A 168 -19.19 15.01 7.41
N ILE A 169 -19.43 13.76 7.79
CA ILE A 169 -20.65 13.25 8.40
C ILE A 169 -20.28 12.18 9.44
N GLU A 170 -21.20 11.97 10.38
CA GLU A 170 -21.14 10.86 11.33
C GLU A 170 -21.25 9.52 10.58
N GLU A 171 -20.23 8.67 10.72
CA GLU A 171 -20.16 7.39 10.04
C GLU A 171 -20.61 6.23 10.94
N ASN A 172 -21.47 5.35 10.42
CA ASN A 172 -21.85 4.11 11.08
C ASN A 172 -20.75 3.06 10.88
N VAL A 173 -20.15 2.58 11.97
CA VAL A 173 -19.00 1.72 11.94
C VAL A 173 -19.43 0.26 11.85
N LEU A 174 -19.18 -0.38 10.72
CA LEU A 174 -19.38 -1.84 10.47
C LEU A 174 -20.75 -2.39 10.89
N GLY A 175 -21.77 -1.57 11.05
CA GLY A 175 -23.06 -2.03 11.56
C GLY A 175 -23.07 -2.42 13.04
N LEU A 176 -22.05 -2.04 13.82
CA LEU A 176 -21.92 -2.37 15.25
C LEU A 176 -22.81 -1.53 16.18
N GLY A 177 -23.68 -0.68 15.62
CA GLY A 177 -24.44 0.28 16.41
C GLY A 177 -23.60 1.41 17.02
N LEU A 178 -22.44 1.64 16.42
CA LEU A 178 -21.52 2.70 16.78
C LEU A 178 -21.46 3.71 15.63
N SER A 179 -21.34 5.00 15.98
CA SER A 179 -21.01 6.02 14.99
C SER A 179 -19.79 6.81 15.45
N TYR A 180 -18.93 7.14 14.49
CA TYR A 180 -17.75 7.95 14.71
C TYR A 180 -17.94 9.35 14.13
N SER A 181 -17.47 10.36 14.87
CA SER A 181 -17.41 11.75 14.40
C SER A 181 -16.18 12.47 14.93
N TYR A 182 -15.68 13.41 14.13
CA TYR A 182 -14.59 14.30 14.53
C TYR A 182 -15.12 15.73 14.78
N ASP A 183 -14.91 16.22 16.00
CA ASP A 183 -15.27 17.59 16.40
C ASP A 183 -14.07 18.53 16.17
N LYS A 184 -14.13 19.33 15.11
CA LYS A 184 -13.09 20.30 14.74
C LYS A 184 -12.88 21.39 15.78
N SER A 185 -13.93 21.77 16.53
CA SER A 185 -13.87 22.87 17.50
C SER A 185 -13.06 22.49 18.73
N THR A 186 -13.17 21.24 19.16
CA THR A 186 -12.47 20.71 20.33
C THR A 186 -11.28 19.81 19.96
N ASN A 187 -11.04 19.60 18.66
CA ASN A 187 -10.03 18.68 18.16
C ASN A 187 -10.14 17.29 18.82
N SER A 188 -11.35 16.76 18.92
CA SER A 188 -11.63 15.51 19.62
C SER A 188 -12.42 14.51 18.77
N ASP A 189 -12.09 13.24 18.96
CA ASP A 189 -12.73 12.11 18.31
C ASP A 189 -13.82 11.57 19.22
N ARG A 190 -15.03 11.40 18.69
CA ARG A 190 -16.21 11.01 19.45
C ARG A 190 -16.83 9.74 18.92
N ILE A 191 -17.24 8.87 19.83
CA ILE A 191 -17.99 7.64 19.56
C ILE A 191 -19.37 7.78 20.17
N LYS A 192 -20.40 7.68 19.34
CA LYS A 192 -21.79 7.59 19.79
C LYS A 192 -22.21 6.14 19.81
N LEU A 193 -22.67 5.68 20.95
CA LEU A 193 -23.15 4.33 21.20
C LEU A 193 -24.62 4.19 20.80
N GLN A 194 -25.09 2.94 20.59
CA GLN A 194 -26.47 2.61 20.27
C GLN A 194 -27.49 3.18 21.29
N ASN A 195 -27.11 3.27 22.57
CA ASN A 195 -27.96 3.85 23.64
C ASN A 195 -27.99 5.40 23.63
N GLY A 196 -27.41 6.05 22.61
CA GLY A 196 -27.36 7.50 22.46
C GLY A 196 -26.26 8.23 23.24
N ARG A 197 -25.51 7.54 24.09
CA ARG A 197 -24.38 8.13 24.82
C ARG A 197 -23.20 8.39 23.88
N THR A 198 -22.54 9.52 24.09
CA THR A 198 -21.32 9.89 23.36
C THR A 198 -20.12 9.84 24.30
N LEU A 199 -19.06 9.16 23.86
CA LEU A 199 -17.79 9.03 24.56
C LEU A 199 -16.69 9.70 23.73
N GLN A 200 -15.61 10.13 24.39
CA GLN A 200 -14.35 10.40 23.68
C GLN A 200 -13.73 9.05 23.24
N LEU A 201 -13.08 9.03 22.08
CA LEU A 201 -12.40 7.83 21.60
C LEU A 201 -11.35 7.32 22.61
N THR A 202 -10.64 8.23 23.26
CA THR A 202 -9.67 7.93 24.34
C THR A 202 -10.26 7.26 25.57
N ALA A 203 -11.57 7.39 25.80
CA ALA A 203 -12.31 6.79 26.92
C ALA A 203 -13.11 5.54 26.50
N SER A 204 -12.94 5.08 25.27
CA SER A 204 -13.61 3.88 24.75
C SER A 204 -12.83 2.60 25.08
N SER A 205 -13.41 1.43 24.78
CA SER A 205 -12.75 0.14 24.96
C SER A 205 -11.55 -0.04 24.01
N SER A 206 -10.60 -0.91 24.36
CA SER A 206 -9.42 -1.21 23.56
C SER A 206 -9.79 -1.63 22.12
N GLY A 207 -10.84 -2.43 21.96
CA GLY A 207 -11.33 -2.84 20.64
C GLY A 207 -11.80 -1.65 19.79
N ILE A 208 -12.52 -0.69 20.37
CA ILE A 208 -12.91 0.54 19.66
C ILE A 208 -11.67 1.41 19.35
N GLN A 209 -10.73 1.51 20.29
CA GLN A 209 -9.48 2.26 20.08
C GLN A 209 -8.59 1.65 18.97
N SER A 210 -8.59 0.32 18.82
CA SER A 210 -7.88 -0.35 17.71
C SER A 210 -8.63 -0.23 16.37
N LEU A 211 -9.96 -0.35 16.40
CA LEU A 211 -10.78 -0.34 15.18
C LEU A 211 -10.87 1.05 14.54
N MET A 212 -11.16 2.11 15.33
CA MET A 212 -11.48 3.43 14.78
C MET A 212 -10.39 4.06 13.93
N PRO A 213 -9.11 4.08 14.37
CA PRO A 213 -8.04 4.65 13.55
C PRO A 213 -7.90 3.95 12.21
N MET A 214 -8.04 2.63 12.20
CA MET A 214 -7.98 1.82 10.98
C MET A 214 -9.20 2.08 10.09
N PHE A 215 -10.41 1.98 10.62
CA PHE A 215 -11.65 2.20 9.87
C PHE A 215 -11.68 3.57 9.18
N VAL A 216 -11.46 4.64 9.94
CA VAL A 216 -11.46 6.02 9.43
C VAL A 216 -10.38 6.23 8.37
N HIS A 217 -9.19 5.67 8.59
CA HIS A 217 -8.09 5.80 7.64
C HIS A 217 -8.36 5.01 6.35
N LEU A 218 -8.86 3.78 6.45
CA LEU A 218 -9.21 2.96 5.29
C LEU A 218 -10.38 3.56 4.50
N ASP A 219 -11.41 4.09 5.16
CA ASP A 219 -12.49 4.80 4.48
C ASP A 219 -11.96 6.01 3.69
N TYR A 220 -11.05 6.78 4.29
CA TYR A 220 -10.40 7.87 3.56
C TYR A 220 -9.61 7.37 2.35
N LEU A 221 -8.85 6.28 2.46
CA LEU A 221 -8.04 5.73 1.37
C LEU A 221 -8.89 5.17 0.22
N THR A 222 -10.05 4.59 0.51
CA THR A 222 -10.92 3.93 -0.48
C THR A 222 -12.03 4.84 -1.02
N ASN A 223 -12.39 5.90 -0.29
CA ASN A 223 -13.47 6.82 -0.63
C ASN A 223 -13.04 8.30 -0.53
N GLY A 224 -12.68 8.74 0.67
CA GLY A 224 -12.55 10.17 1.00
C GLY A 224 -11.53 10.93 0.17
N GLN A 225 -10.40 10.32 -0.18
CA GLN A 225 -9.36 10.99 -0.98
C GLN A 225 -9.78 11.34 -2.42
N TYR A 226 -10.85 10.71 -2.93
CA TYR A 226 -11.36 10.93 -4.29
C TYR A 226 -12.45 12.02 -4.32
N LEU A 227 -13.02 12.36 -3.17
CA LEU A 227 -14.11 13.35 -3.07
C LEU A 227 -13.63 14.80 -3.07
N LYS A 228 -12.37 15.06 -2.74
CA LYS A 228 -11.84 16.43 -2.66
C LYS A 228 -11.38 16.94 -4.01
N ASN A 229 -11.91 18.09 -4.40
CA ASN A 229 -11.38 18.90 -5.50
C ASN A 229 -9.94 19.35 -5.19
N ARG A 230 -9.10 19.41 -6.23
CA ARG A 230 -7.65 19.61 -6.19
C ARG A 230 -7.18 21.02 -5.87
N ASP A 231 -8.05 21.91 -5.45
CA ASP A 231 -7.85 23.35 -5.52
C ASP A 231 -6.79 23.94 -4.56
N LEU A 232 -6.10 23.11 -3.77
CA LEU A 232 -5.08 23.56 -2.82
C LEU A 232 -3.74 22.81 -2.98
N GLN A 233 -3.19 22.79 -4.19
CA GLN A 233 -1.80 22.38 -4.37
C GLN A 233 -0.87 23.51 -3.93
N SER A 234 0.18 23.19 -3.13
CA SER A 234 1.23 24.14 -2.83
C SER A 234 2.00 24.52 -4.10
N PHE A 235 2.67 25.68 -4.08
CA PHE A 235 3.53 26.09 -5.20
C PHE A 235 4.61 25.06 -5.53
N GLU A 236 5.22 24.44 -4.50
CA GLU A 236 6.23 23.39 -4.64
C GLU A 236 5.66 22.14 -5.33
N GLN A 237 4.44 21.71 -4.98
CA GLN A 237 3.77 20.57 -5.63
C GLN A 237 3.50 20.85 -7.11
N LYS A 238 3.12 22.08 -7.48
CA LYS A 238 2.94 22.47 -8.88
C LYS A 238 4.26 22.43 -9.64
N GLU A 239 5.34 22.90 -9.04
CA GLU A 239 6.67 22.86 -9.65
C GLU A 239 7.18 21.43 -9.87
N GLU A 240 7.01 20.54 -8.89
CA GLU A 240 7.32 19.11 -9.02
C GLU A 240 6.51 18.44 -10.12
N ASN A 241 5.20 18.69 -10.16
CA ASN A 241 4.32 18.20 -11.20
C ASN A 241 4.77 18.66 -12.59
N ASN A 242 5.16 19.93 -12.74
CA ASN A 242 5.65 20.48 -13.99
C ASN A 242 6.96 19.81 -14.44
N LYS A 243 7.90 19.60 -13.52
CA LYS A 243 9.15 18.87 -13.81
C LYS A 243 8.84 17.45 -14.30
N LEU A 244 7.93 16.76 -13.65
CA LEU A 244 7.49 15.41 -14.03
C LEU A 244 6.87 15.41 -15.44
N VAL A 245 5.88 16.25 -15.69
CA VAL A 245 5.17 16.32 -16.99
C VAL A 245 6.13 16.69 -18.12
N SER A 246 7.03 17.64 -17.88
CA SER A 246 8.07 18.02 -18.84
C SER A 246 9.03 16.87 -19.14
N SER A 247 9.38 16.06 -18.13
CA SER A 247 10.21 14.88 -18.31
C SER A 247 9.50 13.81 -19.14
N ILE A 248 8.22 13.53 -18.86
CA ILE A 248 7.39 12.61 -19.65
C ILE A 248 7.33 13.06 -21.12
N TYR A 249 7.07 14.35 -21.37
CA TYR A 249 7.03 14.90 -22.72
C TYR A 249 8.36 14.71 -23.47
N LYS A 250 9.48 15.00 -22.82
CA LYS A 250 10.82 14.83 -23.41
C LYS A 250 11.09 13.36 -23.77
N HIS A 251 10.74 12.42 -22.91
CA HIS A 251 10.96 10.99 -23.16
C HIS A 251 10.08 10.43 -24.28
N LEU A 252 8.83 10.87 -24.38
CA LEU A 252 7.90 10.35 -25.38
C LEU A 252 8.07 10.99 -26.75
N TYR A 253 8.41 12.28 -26.81
CA TYR A 253 8.29 13.06 -28.06
C TYR A 253 9.56 13.78 -28.47
N LYS A 254 10.39 14.32 -27.55
CA LYS A 254 11.60 15.09 -27.94
C LYS A 254 12.74 14.26 -28.55
N LYS A 255 12.87 12.97 -28.22
CA LYS A 255 13.91 12.11 -28.84
C LYS A 255 13.66 11.81 -30.32
N LYS A 256 12.48 12.14 -30.86
CA LYS A 256 12.10 11.91 -32.27
C LYS A 256 12.15 13.16 -33.16
N GLN A 257 12.30 14.35 -32.55
CA GLN A 257 12.45 15.60 -33.32
C GLN A 257 13.93 15.88 -33.49
N THR A 258 14.47 15.58 -34.68
CA THR A 258 15.72 16.17 -35.16
C THR A 258 15.50 17.67 -35.39
N ALA A 259 16.56 18.47 -35.18
CA ALA A 259 16.50 19.94 -35.21
C ALA A 259 16.03 20.59 -36.56
N THR A 260 15.60 19.77 -37.52
CA THR A 260 15.16 20.18 -38.88
C THR A 260 13.66 19.97 -39.12
N ASP A 261 12.89 19.50 -38.12
CA ASP A 261 11.48 19.18 -38.31
C ASP A 261 10.59 20.43 -38.15
N ASN A 262 10.25 21.08 -39.28
CA ASN A 262 9.20 22.08 -39.42
C ASN A 262 7.80 21.42 -39.43
N THR A 263 7.56 20.46 -38.55
CA THR A 263 6.20 19.82 -38.43
C THR A 263 5.20 20.85 -37.91
N PRO A 264 4.06 21.08 -38.57
CA PRO A 264 3.08 22.04 -38.12
C PRO A 264 2.51 21.63 -36.75
N ILE A 265 2.40 22.59 -35.84
CA ILE A 265 1.73 22.44 -34.57
C ILE A 265 0.23 22.47 -34.83
N ASN A 266 -0.46 21.34 -34.64
CA ASN A 266 -1.90 21.23 -34.87
C ASN A 266 -2.73 21.13 -33.58
N GLU A 267 -2.06 20.76 -32.47
CA GLU A 267 -2.73 20.55 -31.18
C GLU A 267 -1.84 21.04 -30.03
N ILE A 268 -2.45 21.71 -29.06
CA ILE A 268 -1.82 22.16 -27.83
C ILE A 268 -2.50 21.53 -26.63
N VAL A 269 -1.74 20.97 -25.71
CA VAL A 269 -2.22 20.45 -24.43
C VAL A 269 -1.61 21.26 -23.30
N THR A 270 -2.46 21.92 -22.52
CA THR A 270 -2.03 22.69 -21.34
C THR A 270 -2.17 21.86 -20.08
N ILE A 271 -1.06 21.61 -19.37
CA ILE A 271 -1.04 20.88 -18.09
C ILE A 271 -0.28 21.71 -17.07
N GLU A 272 -0.88 21.92 -15.88
CA GLU A 272 -0.32 22.73 -14.78
C GLU A 272 0.16 24.14 -15.22
N GLY A 273 -0.48 24.71 -16.26
CA GLY A 273 -0.15 26.03 -16.80
C GLY A 273 0.96 26.07 -17.84
N PHE A 274 1.44 24.92 -18.34
CA PHE A 274 2.43 24.81 -19.40
C PHE A 274 1.85 24.18 -20.65
N ASP A 275 2.22 24.73 -21.81
CA ASP A 275 1.75 24.27 -23.10
C ASP A 275 2.71 23.27 -23.74
N TYR A 276 2.15 22.17 -24.23
CA TYR A 276 2.85 21.09 -24.92
C TYR A 276 2.28 20.96 -26.34
N ASN A 277 3.16 21.02 -27.34
CA ASN A 277 2.79 21.09 -28.74
C ASN A 277 2.88 19.74 -29.44
N PHE A 278 1.88 19.42 -30.25
CA PHE A 278 1.78 18.15 -30.99
C PHE A 278 1.39 18.40 -32.44
N SER A 279 1.93 17.58 -33.35
CA SER A 279 1.52 17.54 -34.76
C SER A 279 0.26 16.69 -34.97
N GLU A 280 -0.04 15.75 -34.08
CA GLU A 280 -1.16 14.83 -34.23
C GLU A 280 -2.01 14.78 -32.96
N LYS A 281 -3.32 14.85 -33.13
CA LYS A 281 -4.32 14.77 -32.04
C LYS A 281 -4.20 13.49 -31.20
N LYS A 282 -3.86 12.35 -31.81
CA LYS A 282 -3.68 11.09 -31.07
C LYS A 282 -2.55 11.16 -30.06
N HIS A 283 -1.44 11.85 -30.41
CA HIS A 283 -0.29 12.06 -29.52
C HIS A 283 -0.64 12.98 -28.36
N ALA A 284 -1.34 14.09 -28.66
CA ALA A 284 -1.85 15.01 -27.65
C ALA A 284 -2.74 14.29 -26.61
N LYS A 285 -3.73 13.53 -27.09
CA LYS A 285 -4.67 12.76 -26.24
C LYS A 285 -3.93 11.71 -25.39
N ARG A 286 -2.97 10.99 -25.98
CA ARG A 286 -2.17 9.99 -25.26
C ARG A 286 -1.30 10.65 -24.17
N PHE A 287 -0.66 11.76 -24.49
CA PHE A 287 0.15 12.52 -23.52
C PHE A 287 -0.69 13.02 -22.33
N GLU A 288 -1.84 13.60 -22.60
CA GLU A 288 -2.78 14.05 -21.58
C GLU A 288 -3.20 12.90 -20.67
N GLN A 289 -3.55 11.74 -21.23
CA GLN A 289 -3.94 10.56 -20.49
C GLN A 289 -2.79 10.06 -19.59
N ILE A 290 -1.58 9.90 -20.13
CA ILE A 290 -0.40 9.48 -19.36
C ILE A 290 -0.12 10.49 -18.24
N SER A 291 -0.04 11.77 -18.54
CA SER A 291 0.21 12.81 -17.54
C SER A 291 -0.83 12.79 -16.41
N ASN A 292 -2.11 12.60 -16.74
CA ASN A 292 -3.16 12.45 -15.75
C ASN A 292 -2.97 11.21 -14.86
N HIS A 293 -2.49 10.08 -15.39
CA HIS A 293 -2.22 8.87 -14.62
C HIS A 293 -1.06 9.07 -13.63
N PHE A 294 -0.04 9.84 -14.00
CA PHE A 294 1.08 10.18 -13.13
C PHE A 294 0.75 11.25 -12.09
N LEU A 295 -0.04 12.24 -12.46
CA LEU A 295 -0.39 13.35 -11.57
C LEU A 295 -1.48 13.00 -10.57
N LYS A 296 -2.49 12.23 -11.00
CA LYS A 296 -3.66 11.89 -10.18
C LYS A 296 -3.48 10.53 -9.49
N ARG A 297 -3.81 10.48 -8.19
CA ARG A 297 -3.97 9.20 -7.48
C ARG A 297 -5.13 8.45 -8.13
N GLN A 298 -4.87 7.21 -8.54
CA GLN A 298 -5.86 6.37 -9.24
C GLN A 298 -6.44 5.29 -8.34
N TYR A 299 -5.67 4.82 -7.36
CA TYR A 299 -6.01 3.76 -6.42
C TYR A 299 -5.11 3.84 -5.18
N SER A 300 -5.38 3.01 -4.20
CA SER A 300 -4.56 2.85 -2.99
C SER A 300 -3.86 1.48 -2.97
N GLU A 301 -2.69 1.45 -2.36
CA GLU A 301 -1.97 0.25 -1.95
C GLU A 301 -1.89 0.27 -0.44
N ILE A 302 -2.64 -0.63 0.18
CA ILE A 302 -2.90 -0.65 1.61
C ILE A 302 -2.16 -1.82 2.22
N PHE A 303 -1.21 -1.53 3.10
CA PHE A 303 -0.41 -2.51 3.84
C PHE A 303 -0.84 -2.48 5.30
N LEU A 304 -1.46 -3.56 5.77
CA LEU A 304 -2.18 -3.61 7.03
C LEU A 304 -1.59 -4.69 7.95
N GLU A 305 -1.05 -4.27 9.08
CA GLU A 305 -0.53 -5.16 10.12
C GLU A 305 -1.64 -5.49 11.13
N GLU A 306 -1.82 -6.77 11.42
CA GLU A 306 -2.69 -7.31 12.47
C GLU A 306 -4.07 -6.62 12.52
N PRO A 307 -4.90 -6.73 11.43
CA PRO A 307 -6.22 -6.08 11.40
C PRO A 307 -7.14 -6.54 12.52
N GLU A 308 -6.91 -7.74 13.04
CA GLU A 308 -7.67 -8.39 14.10
C GLU A 308 -7.42 -7.84 15.51
N ASP A 309 -6.36 -7.03 15.71
CA ASP A 309 -5.89 -6.69 17.05
C ASP A 309 -6.98 -6.08 17.94
N ASN A 310 -7.13 -6.65 19.16
CA ASN A 310 -8.17 -6.31 20.14
C ASN A 310 -9.62 -6.46 19.66
N LEU A 311 -9.91 -7.16 18.55
CA LEU A 311 -11.26 -7.34 18.02
C LEU A 311 -11.82 -8.71 18.34
N PHE A 312 -13.11 -8.74 18.69
CA PHE A 312 -13.84 -10.00 18.84
C PHE A 312 -13.97 -10.72 17.48
N PRO A 313 -13.96 -12.08 17.43
CA PRO A 313 -13.97 -12.84 16.18
C PRO A 313 -15.02 -12.42 15.14
N SER A 314 -16.27 -12.19 15.57
CA SER A 314 -17.32 -11.72 14.63
C SER A 314 -17.04 -10.34 14.06
N THR A 315 -16.42 -9.45 14.83
CA THR A 315 -16.04 -8.12 14.38
C THR A 315 -14.87 -8.19 13.37
N GLN A 316 -13.95 -9.14 13.55
CA GLN A 316 -12.88 -9.39 12.56
C GLN A 316 -13.48 -9.79 11.21
N CYS A 317 -14.44 -10.73 11.19
CA CYS A 317 -15.12 -11.12 9.95
C CYS A 317 -15.88 -9.94 9.29
N GLN A 318 -16.61 -9.15 10.08
CA GLN A 318 -17.31 -7.96 9.58
C GLN A 318 -16.34 -6.92 8.99
N LEU A 319 -15.20 -6.72 9.66
CA LEU A 319 -14.15 -5.83 9.19
C LEU A 319 -13.58 -6.30 7.84
N ILE A 320 -13.25 -7.58 7.71
CA ILE A 320 -12.71 -8.13 6.45
C ILE A 320 -13.72 -7.96 5.32
N ASN A 321 -14.99 -8.26 5.54
CA ASN A 321 -16.03 -8.05 4.52
C ASN A 321 -16.10 -6.59 4.09
N TRP A 322 -16.11 -5.67 5.04
CA TRP A 322 -16.15 -4.25 4.75
C TRP A 322 -14.90 -3.78 3.97
N ILE A 323 -13.69 -4.24 4.37
CA ILE A 323 -12.44 -3.91 3.65
C ILE A 323 -12.52 -4.42 2.20
N LEU A 324 -12.95 -5.66 1.98
CA LEU A 324 -13.06 -6.25 0.65
C LEU A 324 -14.03 -5.46 -0.25
N ASP A 325 -15.16 -5.03 0.29
CA ASP A 325 -16.11 -4.19 -0.45
C ASP A 325 -15.54 -2.80 -0.76
N ALA A 326 -14.82 -2.21 0.19
CA ALA A 326 -14.22 -0.89 0.03
C ALA A 326 -13.14 -0.87 -1.07
N VAL A 327 -12.23 -1.88 -1.08
CA VAL A 327 -11.10 -1.94 -2.04
C VAL A 327 -11.55 -2.25 -3.48
N LYS A 328 -12.70 -2.89 -3.68
CA LYS A 328 -13.25 -3.19 -5.02
C LYS A 328 -13.52 -1.94 -5.85
N LYS A 329 -13.96 -0.86 -5.20
CA LYS A 329 -14.47 0.35 -5.88
C LYS A 329 -13.44 1.00 -6.81
N HIS A 330 -12.19 1.10 -6.39
CA HIS A 330 -11.10 1.71 -7.15
C HIS A 330 -10.05 0.71 -7.61
N LYS A 331 -10.30 -0.60 -7.40
CA LYS A 331 -9.33 -1.68 -7.61
C LYS A 331 -8.06 -1.44 -6.80
N ASP A 332 -8.27 -1.08 -5.54
CA ASP A 332 -7.18 -0.90 -4.58
C ASP A 332 -6.48 -2.25 -4.34
N MET A 333 -5.20 -2.21 -4.00
CA MET A 333 -4.45 -3.41 -3.62
C MET A 333 -4.37 -3.50 -2.10
N LEU A 334 -4.59 -4.71 -1.58
CA LEU A 334 -4.60 -5.00 -0.15
C LEU A 334 -3.52 -6.02 0.20
N PHE A 335 -2.73 -5.69 1.20
CA PHE A 335 -1.69 -6.56 1.74
C PHE A 335 -1.89 -6.63 3.25
N MET A 336 -2.03 -7.83 3.79
CA MET A 336 -2.28 -8.04 5.22
C MET A 336 -1.31 -9.05 5.81
N ALA A 337 -0.83 -8.78 7.02
CA ALA A 337 -0.14 -9.75 7.86
C ALA A 337 -1.00 -10.02 9.09
N THR A 338 -1.31 -11.28 9.38
CA THR A 338 -2.24 -11.66 10.45
C THR A 338 -1.78 -12.88 11.23
N HIS A 339 -2.24 -12.96 12.48
CA HIS A 339 -2.20 -14.14 13.34
C HIS A 339 -3.59 -14.77 13.54
N SER A 340 -4.64 -14.23 12.88
CA SER A 340 -6.01 -14.64 13.12
C SER A 340 -6.49 -15.73 12.15
N PRO A 341 -6.91 -16.89 12.65
CA PRO A 341 -7.61 -17.88 11.83
C PRO A 341 -8.94 -17.37 11.29
N TYR A 342 -9.58 -16.42 11.99
CA TYR A 342 -10.86 -15.84 11.54
C TYR A 342 -10.68 -14.95 10.32
N VAL A 343 -9.58 -14.18 10.26
CA VAL A 343 -9.22 -13.37 9.09
C VAL A 343 -8.94 -14.27 7.89
N LEU A 344 -8.11 -15.32 8.06
CA LEU A 344 -7.83 -16.31 7.03
C LEU A 344 -9.11 -16.96 6.51
N ASN A 345 -9.91 -17.56 7.41
CA ASN A 345 -11.13 -18.27 7.04
C ASN A 345 -12.15 -17.36 6.35
N GLN A 346 -12.26 -16.09 6.78
CA GLN A 346 -13.17 -15.14 6.13
C GLN A 346 -12.71 -14.80 4.70
N LEU A 347 -11.40 -14.63 4.48
CA LEU A 347 -10.86 -14.40 3.13
C LEU A 347 -11.04 -15.62 2.22
N LEU A 348 -10.80 -16.83 2.73
CA LEU A 348 -11.01 -18.06 1.98
C LEU A 348 -12.49 -18.28 1.64
N LYS A 349 -13.39 -17.88 2.54
CA LYS A 349 -14.85 -17.93 2.31
C LYS A 349 -15.30 -16.95 1.22
N GLU A 350 -14.87 -15.71 1.29
CA GLU A 350 -15.27 -14.65 0.34
C GLU A 350 -14.56 -14.79 -1.01
N HIS A 351 -13.39 -15.42 -1.01
CA HIS A 351 -12.54 -15.73 -2.16
C HIS A 351 -12.46 -14.56 -3.18
N PRO A 352 -11.92 -13.40 -2.77
CA PRO A 352 -11.86 -12.23 -3.63
C PRO A 352 -10.94 -12.47 -4.84
N ASP A 353 -11.25 -11.80 -5.95
CA ASP A 353 -10.42 -11.87 -7.15
C ASP A 353 -8.96 -11.50 -6.84
N GLY A 354 -8.02 -12.33 -7.28
CA GLY A 354 -6.57 -12.12 -7.08
C GLY A 354 -6.14 -12.26 -5.63
N LEU A 355 -6.80 -13.14 -4.85
CA LEU A 355 -6.34 -13.56 -3.53
C LEU A 355 -5.09 -14.42 -3.67
N GLU A 356 -4.03 -14.01 -3.00
CA GLU A 356 -2.79 -14.77 -2.82
C GLU A 356 -2.54 -14.93 -1.31
N VAL A 357 -2.31 -16.16 -0.87
CA VAL A 357 -2.04 -16.48 0.55
C VAL A 357 -0.64 -17.03 0.67
N PHE A 358 0.15 -16.42 1.54
CA PHE A 358 1.54 -16.78 1.80
C PHE A 358 1.70 -17.27 3.22
N PHE A 359 2.42 -18.37 3.38
CA PHE A 359 2.74 -18.95 4.66
C PHE A 359 4.23 -18.83 4.95
N THR A 360 4.58 -18.24 6.10
CA THR A 360 5.95 -18.21 6.60
C THR A 360 6.21 -19.47 7.43
N TYR A 361 7.17 -20.28 7.03
CA TYR A 361 7.47 -21.58 7.65
C TYR A 361 8.93 -21.67 8.10
N PRO A 362 9.24 -22.48 9.14
CA PRO A 362 10.59 -22.62 9.65
C PRO A 362 11.46 -23.41 8.66
N LEU A 363 12.74 -22.98 8.53
CA LEU A 363 13.83 -23.68 7.88
C LEU A 363 14.87 -24.07 8.93
N GLU A 364 15.92 -24.83 8.56
CA GLU A 364 17.04 -25.11 9.47
C GLU A 364 17.67 -23.84 10.02
N GLU A 365 17.77 -22.79 9.18
CA GLU A 365 18.23 -21.47 9.59
C GLU A 365 17.21 -20.42 9.09
N GLY A 366 16.50 -19.79 10.05
CA GLY A 366 15.52 -18.75 9.75
C GLY A 366 14.18 -19.28 9.20
N TYR A 367 13.56 -18.50 8.35
CA TYR A 367 12.23 -18.78 7.80
C TYR A 367 12.20 -18.61 6.28
N GLY A 368 11.40 -19.47 5.64
CA GLY A 368 11.01 -19.37 4.24
C GLY A 368 9.58 -18.81 4.12
N VAL A 369 9.23 -18.42 2.90
CA VAL A 369 7.85 -18.03 2.55
C VAL A 369 7.42 -18.83 1.35
N ARG A 370 6.25 -19.49 1.43
CA ARG A 370 5.65 -20.18 0.30
C ARG A 370 4.25 -19.66 0.00
N HIS A 371 3.86 -19.72 -1.24
CA HIS A 371 2.48 -19.51 -1.65
C HIS A 371 1.64 -20.75 -1.33
N LEU A 372 0.49 -20.58 -0.69
CA LEU A 372 -0.46 -21.67 -0.49
C LEU A 372 -1.22 -21.94 -1.80
N THR A 373 -1.24 -23.21 -2.18
CA THR A 373 -1.94 -23.67 -3.38
C THR A 373 -3.46 -23.70 -3.17
N GLU A 374 -4.23 -23.91 -4.24
CA GLU A 374 -5.68 -24.15 -4.13
C GLU A 374 -5.99 -25.41 -3.29
N GLU A 375 -5.12 -26.44 -3.33
CA GLU A 375 -5.25 -27.63 -2.51
C GLU A 375 -5.02 -27.31 -1.03
N ASP A 376 -3.97 -26.56 -0.69
CA ASP A 376 -3.71 -26.10 0.68
C ASP A 376 -4.90 -25.28 1.23
N THR A 377 -5.42 -24.34 0.47
CA THR A 377 -6.55 -23.50 0.88
C THR A 377 -7.84 -24.30 1.04
N ARG A 378 -8.04 -25.34 0.22
CA ARG A 378 -9.14 -26.28 0.37
C ARG A 378 -9.01 -27.12 1.66
N LEU A 379 -7.82 -27.66 1.97
CA LEU A 379 -7.55 -28.37 3.21
C LEU A 379 -7.88 -27.53 4.44
N ILE A 380 -7.52 -26.25 4.42
CA ILE A 380 -7.81 -25.33 5.52
C ILE A 380 -9.31 -25.07 5.63
N TYR A 381 -9.96 -24.66 4.55
CA TYR A 381 -11.33 -24.15 4.62
C TYR A 381 -12.39 -25.25 4.56
N ALA A 382 -12.26 -26.23 3.67
CA ALA A 382 -13.28 -27.27 3.47
C ALA A 382 -13.07 -28.47 4.38
N ASP A 383 -11.84 -28.90 4.58
CA ASP A 383 -11.53 -30.09 5.37
C ASP A 383 -11.22 -29.74 6.85
N GLY A 384 -11.16 -28.44 7.19
CA GLY A 384 -11.04 -27.93 8.54
C GLY A 384 -9.66 -28.14 9.18
N VAL A 385 -8.61 -28.29 8.37
CA VAL A 385 -7.24 -28.40 8.89
C VAL A 385 -6.79 -27.04 9.42
N ASP A 386 -6.53 -26.98 10.72
CA ASP A 386 -6.13 -25.74 11.37
C ASP A 386 -4.63 -25.49 11.18
N LEU A 387 -4.28 -24.63 10.21
CA LEU A 387 -2.91 -24.24 9.90
C LEU A 387 -2.16 -23.63 11.10
N PHE A 388 -2.85 -22.98 12.02
CA PHE A 388 -2.24 -22.31 13.17
C PHE A 388 -1.80 -23.27 14.27
N PHE A 389 -2.41 -24.45 14.35
CA PHE A 389 -2.08 -25.51 15.29
C PHE A 389 -1.35 -26.70 14.67
N ASN A 390 -1.55 -26.92 13.37
CA ASN A 390 -0.95 -28.03 12.63
C ASN A 390 -0.43 -27.57 11.28
N PHE A 391 0.78 -27.00 11.25
CA PHE A 391 1.39 -26.45 10.05
C PHE A 391 2.24 -27.48 9.27
N GLU A 392 2.56 -28.65 9.85
CA GLU A 392 3.39 -29.68 9.20
C GLU A 392 2.93 -30.08 7.79
N PRO A 393 1.61 -30.22 7.52
CA PRO A 393 1.13 -30.54 6.17
C PRO A 393 1.41 -29.44 5.13
N PHE A 394 1.76 -28.24 5.59
CA PHE A 394 1.96 -27.06 4.75
C PHE A 394 3.44 -26.62 4.63
N VAL A 395 4.39 -27.45 5.06
CA VAL A 395 5.84 -27.16 5.01
C VAL A 395 6.54 -27.95 3.91
#